data_40323306948c9e8efa593f84761ad380
#
_entry.id   40323306948c9e8efa593f84761ad380
#
_cell.length_a   1.000
_cell.length_b   1.000
_cell.length_c   1.000
_cell.angle_alpha   90.00
_cell.angle_beta   90.00
_cell.angle_gamma   90.00
#
_symmetry.space_group_name_H-M   'P 1'
#
loop_
_entity.id
_entity.type
_entity.pdbx_description
1 polymer ?
#
loop_
_entity_poly.entity_id
_entity_poly.type
_entity_poly.pdbx_seq_one_letter_code
_entity_poly.pdbx_strand_id
1 'polypeptide(L)'
;LNRATSRTQSALLEAMEEGQVTVDGVSHPIPQPFIVFATQNPTGAAGTQLLPDSQMDRFTVRLSIGYPEPADECSMVLARQGVNPLQTVEQVLSRQELVAMQDEAAAVYIKKELVEYIVALIGATRGHPLILRGASPRATLSLTAMAKAVAYVQRRDYVVPKDIQVTFPQVIAHRLLLAPEADARQIGPEQILAEILRQVPAPRL
;
A
#
# COMPACT_ATOMS: atom_id res chain seq x y z
N LEU A 1 4.56 12.45 7.84
CA LEU A 1 3.20 12.98 7.70
C LEU A 1 2.51 13.20 9.06
N ASN A 2 2.67 12.30 10.04
CA ASN A 2 2.07 12.38 11.37
C ASN A 2 2.56 13.54 12.27
N ARG A 3 3.54 14.33 11.81
CA ARG A 3 4.00 15.59 12.45
C ARG A 3 3.48 16.85 11.74
N ALA A 4 2.78 16.70 10.62
CA ALA A 4 2.19 17.83 9.91
C ALA A 4 0.90 18.29 10.59
N THR A 5 0.57 19.58 10.44
CA THR A 5 -0.70 20.12 10.91
C THR A 5 -1.88 19.47 10.17
N SER A 6 -3.07 19.45 10.78
CA SER A 6 -4.29 18.90 10.15
C SER A 6 -4.59 19.58 8.81
N ARG A 7 -4.29 20.87 8.65
CA ARG A 7 -4.45 21.61 7.40
C ARG A 7 -3.52 21.09 6.31
N THR A 8 -2.25 20.85 6.64
CA THR A 8 -1.27 20.28 5.72
C THR A 8 -1.63 18.84 5.34
N GLN A 9 -2.09 18.06 6.32
CA GLN A 9 -2.58 16.70 6.07
C GLN A 9 -3.76 16.71 5.10
N SER A 10 -4.75 17.57 5.31
CA SER A 10 -5.93 17.69 4.42
C SER A 10 -5.54 18.08 2.99
N ALA A 11 -4.63 19.04 2.82
CA ALA A 11 -4.17 19.48 1.49
C ALA A 11 -3.44 18.35 0.75
N LEU A 12 -2.61 17.55 1.45
CA LEU A 12 -1.96 16.40 0.84
C LEU A 12 -2.95 15.31 0.45
N LEU A 13 -3.99 15.10 1.26
CA LEU A 13 -5.03 14.12 0.99
C LEU A 13 -5.89 14.51 -0.21
N GLU A 14 -6.18 15.81 -0.38
CA GLU A 14 -6.80 16.33 -1.60
C GLU A 14 -5.94 16.02 -2.82
N ALA A 15 -4.64 16.36 -2.76
CA ALA A 15 -3.69 16.07 -3.82
C ALA A 15 -3.66 14.58 -4.21
N MET A 16 -3.73 13.67 -3.23
CA MET A 16 -3.71 12.22 -3.45
C MET A 16 -5.00 11.68 -4.08
N GLU A 17 -6.16 12.26 -3.77
CA GLU A 17 -7.45 11.77 -4.28
C GLU A 17 -7.85 12.43 -5.59
N GLU A 18 -7.76 13.75 -5.62
CA GLU A 18 -8.29 14.55 -6.73
C GLU A 18 -7.25 14.77 -7.84
N GLY A 19 -5.96 14.44 -7.57
CA GLY A 19 -4.88 14.71 -8.53
C GLY A 19 -4.68 16.20 -8.82
N GLN A 20 -5.12 17.07 -7.90
CA GLN A 20 -5.04 18.53 -8.02
C GLN A 20 -4.78 19.18 -6.66
N VAL A 21 -4.35 20.42 -6.68
CA VAL A 21 -4.19 21.28 -5.50
C VAL A 21 -4.98 22.55 -5.71
N THR A 22 -5.82 22.92 -4.71
CA THR A 22 -6.60 24.15 -4.77
C THR A 22 -5.89 25.24 -3.97
N VAL A 23 -5.53 26.36 -4.63
CA VAL A 23 -4.91 27.54 -4.03
C VAL A 23 -5.78 28.75 -4.36
N ASP A 24 -6.21 29.48 -3.34
CA ASP A 24 -7.05 30.69 -3.48
C ASP A 24 -8.30 30.48 -4.36
N GLY A 25 -8.92 29.29 -4.26
CA GLY A 25 -10.11 28.93 -5.03
C GLY A 25 -9.84 28.49 -6.49
N VAL A 26 -8.59 28.41 -6.88
CA VAL A 26 -8.18 27.92 -8.23
C VAL A 26 -7.57 26.53 -8.08
N SER A 27 -8.11 25.56 -8.84
CA SER A 27 -7.58 24.19 -8.88
C SER A 27 -6.49 24.06 -9.91
N HIS A 28 -5.36 23.52 -9.48
CA HIS A 28 -4.18 23.25 -10.31
C HIS A 28 -3.98 21.74 -10.43
N PRO A 29 -4.08 21.13 -11.63
CA PRO A 29 -3.85 19.70 -11.82
C PRO A 29 -2.39 19.35 -11.53
N ILE A 30 -2.17 18.20 -10.88
CA ILE A 30 -0.84 17.70 -10.59
C ILE A 30 -0.33 16.88 -11.79
N PRO A 31 0.87 17.20 -12.31
CA PRO A 31 1.46 16.44 -13.42
C PRO A 31 1.67 14.97 -13.07
N GLN A 32 1.36 14.06 -14.02
CA GLN A 32 1.57 12.63 -13.87
C GLN A 32 3.00 12.22 -14.29
N PRO A 33 3.59 11.15 -13.71
CA PRO A 33 3.06 10.37 -12.59
C PRO A 33 3.18 11.12 -11.27
N PHE A 34 2.14 11.02 -10.41
CA PHE A 34 2.17 11.54 -9.05
C PHE A 34 2.18 10.36 -8.07
N ILE A 35 3.22 10.24 -7.28
CA ILE A 35 3.42 9.14 -6.33
C ILE A 35 3.77 9.73 -4.97
N VAL A 36 3.11 9.27 -3.92
CA VAL A 36 3.36 9.70 -2.54
C VAL A 36 3.98 8.56 -1.74
N PHE A 37 5.20 8.78 -1.26
CA PHE A 37 5.85 7.94 -0.27
C PHE A 37 5.80 8.62 1.08
N ALA A 38 5.25 7.95 2.07
CA ALA A 38 5.20 8.47 3.43
C ALA A 38 5.82 7.46 4.41
N THR A 39 6.53 7.98 5.41
CA THR A 39 7.04 7.17 6.51
C THR A 39 6.26 7.49 7.78
N GLN A 40 6.03 6.46 8.58
CA GLN A 40 5.45 6.58 9.91
C GLN A 40 6.36 5.85 10.90
N ASN A 41 6.78 6.53 11.95
CA ASN A 41 7.48 5.87 13.05
C ASN A 41 6.42 5.31 14.03
N PRO A 42 6.33 3.98 14.21
CA PRO A 42 5.33 3.37 15.08
C PRO A 42 5.63 3.58 16.57
N THR A 43 6.90 3.81 16.94
CA THR A 43 7.26 4.08 18.32
C THR A 43 6.91 5.52 18.67
N GLY A 44 5.96 5.68 19.60
CA GLY A 44 5.37 6.95 20.02
C GLY A 44 6.39 7.98 20.53
N ALA A 45 7.04 8.69 19.62
CA ALA A 45 7.77 9.89 19.96
C ALA A 45 6.76 10.93 20.46
N ALA A 46 7.04 11.59 21.57
CA ALA A 46 6.21 12.65 22.11
C ALA A 46 5.87 13.67 21.00
N GLY A 47 4.58 13.97 20.82
CA GLY A 47 4.10 14.91 19.80
C GLY A 47 3.78 14.28 18.42
N THR A 48 3.77 12.96 18.26
CA THR A 48 3.30 12.31 17.03
C THR A 48 1.84 11.87 17.20
N GLN A 49 0.96 12.43 16.37
CA GLN A 49 -0.42 11.99 16.27
C GLN A 49 -0.51 10.91 15.19
N LEU A 50 -1.03 9.72 15.53
CA LEU A 50 -1.29 8.69 14.52
C LEU A 50 -2.23 9.26 13.45
N LEU A 51 -2.00 8.89 12.19
CA LEU A 51 -2.93 9.24 11.12
C LEU A 51 -4.28 8.59 11.40
N PRO A 52 -5.39 9.34 11.24
CA PRO A 52 -6.72 8.74 11.28
C PRO A 52 -6.84 7.61 10.25
N ASP A 53 -7.61 6.58 10.59
CA ASP A 53 -7.81 5.41 9.71
C ASP A 53 -8.34 5.76 8.32
N SER A 54 -9.20 6.79 8.23
CA SER A 54 -9.71 7.30 6.94
C SER A 54 -8.61 7.90 6.06
N GLN A 55 -7.53 8.36 6.65
CA GLN A 55 -6.35 8.87 5.94
C GLN A 55 -5.40 7.71 5.56
N MET A 56 -5.27 6.72 6.43
CA MET A 56 -4.49 5.51 6.15
C MET A 56 -5.07 4.69 4.99
N ASP A 57 -6.40 4.64 4.85
CA ASP A 57 -7.09 3.93 3.75
C ASP A 57 -6.75 4.49 2.35
N ARG A 58 -6.19 5.70 2.26
CA ARG A 58 -5.80 6.34 0.99
C ARG A 58 -4.46 5.83 0.45
N PHE A 59 -3.60 5.28 1.30
CA PHE A 59 -2.36 4.66 0.86
C PHE A 59 -2.62 3.28 0.27
N THR A 60 -2.10 3.03 -0.93
CA THR A 60 -2.33 1.76 -1.64
C THR A 60 -1.75 0.58 -0.88
N VAL A 61 -0.52 0.72 -0.38
CA VAL A 61 0.21 -0.33 0.34
C VAL A 61 0.91 0.21 1.58
N ARG A 62 1.10 -0.67 2.56
CA ARG A 62 2.00 -0.47 3.69
C ARG A 62 3.08 -1.53 3.65
N LEU A 63 4.33 -1.09 3.72
CA LEU A 63 5.50 -1.95 3.72
C LEU A 63 6.30 -1.73 5.01
N SER A 64 6.96 -2.78 5.48
CA SER A 64 7.98 -2.71 6.53
C SER A 64 9.32 -3.03 5.91
N ILE A 65 10.31 -2.17 6.12
CA ILE A 65 11.66 -2.36 5.59
C ILE A 65 12.49 -3.27 6.52
N GLY A 66 12.19 -3.24 7.84
CA GLY A 66 12.99 -3.95 8.84
C GLY A 66 14.36 -3.31 9.05
N TYR A 67 15.27 -4.10 9.60
CA TYR A 67 16.69 -3.73 9.74
C TYR A 67 17.51 -4.42 8.64
N PRO A 68 18.63 -3.80 8.20
CA PRO A 68 19.56 -4.44 7.29
C PRO A 68 20.27 -5.62 7.97
N GLU A 69 20.73 -6.56 7.18
CA GLU A 69 21.66 -7.59 7.68
C GLU A 69 22.99 -6.96 8.08
N PRO A 70 23.74 -7.54 9.04
CA PRO A 70 24.99 -6.93 9.54
C PRO A 70 26.01 -6.61 8.44
N ALA A 71 26.11 -7.43 7.40
CA ALA A 71 27.00 -7.21 6.26
C ALA A 71 26.57 -5.98 5.43
N ASP A 72 25.26 -5.79 5.23
CA ASP A 72 24.71 -4.64 4.52
C ASP A 72 24.87 -3.36 5.33
N GLU A 73 24.74 -3.44 6.66
CA GLU A 73 24.96 -2.31 7.56
C GLU A 73 26.42 -1.86 7.53
N CYS A 74 27.38 -2.79 7.54
CA CYS A 74 28.81 -2.49 7.33
C CYS A 74 29.05 -1.83 5.98
N SER A 75 28.48 -2.36 4.91
CA SER A 75 28.60 -1.81 3.56
C SER A 75 28.03 -0.39 3.47
N MET A 76 26.91 -0.13 4.13
CA MET A 76 26.30 1.21 4.22
C MET A 76 27.23 2.22 4.91
N VAL A 77 27.90 1.82 5.98
CA VAL A 77 28.87 2.68 6.69
C VAL A 77 30.07 2.99 5.79
N LEU A 78 30.63 1.96 5.14
CA LEU A 78 31.78 2.10 4.25
C LEU A 78 31.45 2.99 3.03
N ALA A 79 30.28 2.82 2.43
CA ALA A 79 29.84 3.62 1.27
C ALA A 79 29.66 5.11 1.60
N ARG A 80 29.48 5.48 2.87
CA ARG A 80 29.32 6.87 3.30
C ARG A 80 30.65 7.57 3.68
N GLN A 81 31.78 6.88 3.58
CA GLN A 81 33.08 7.48 3.85
C GLN A 81 33.49 8.41 2.71
N GLY A 82 33.16 9.69 2.86
CA GLY A 82 33.62 10.77 1.97
C GLY A 82 32.74 11.11 0.77
N VAL A 83 31.75 10.29 0.42
CA VAL A 83 30.82 10.55 -0.70
C VAL A 83 29.37 10.30 -0.27
N ASN A 84 28.46 11.18 -0.68
CA ASN A 84 27.04 10.91 -0.51
C ASN A 84 26.57 9.95 -1.63
N PRO A 85 26.18 8.70 -1.33
CA PRO A 85 25.75 7.72 -2.35
C PRO A 85 24.61 8.21 -3.24
N LEU A 86 23.78 9.15 -2.76
CA LEU A 86 22.70 9.73 -3.56
C LEU A 86 23.20 10.52 -4.78
N GLN A 87 24.45 10.97 -4.79
CA GLN A 87 25.03 11.70 -5.94
C GLN A 87 25.41 10.79 -7.10
N THR A 88 25.47 9.47 -6.87
CA THR A 88 25.80 8.47 -7.90
C THR A 88 24.57 7.75 -8.45
N VAL A 89 23.37 8.12 -7.97
CA VAL A 89 22.11 7.52 -8.47
C VAL A 89 21.81 8.09 -9.86
N GLU A 90 21.75 7.21 -10.84
CA GLU A 90 21.38 7.55 -12.22
C GLU A 90 19.89 7.30 -12.47
N GLN A 91 19.33 8.03 -13.43
CA GLN A 91 17.96 7.83 -13.87
C GLN A 91 17.84 6.50 -14.61
N VAL A 92 16.97 5.59 -14.15
CA VAL A 92 16.73 4.26 -14.76
C VAL A 92 15.52 4.27 -15.69
N LEU A 93 14.54 5.14 -15.42
CA LEU A 93 13.29 5.27 -16.19
C LEU A 93 12.98 6.76 -16.41
N SER A 94 12.52 7.09 -17.59
CA SER A 94 11.93 8.39 -17.85
C SER A 94 10.50 8.47 -17.26
N ARG A 95 10.03 9.70 -17.08
CA ARG A 95 8.64 9.96 -16.68
C ARG A 95 7.63 9.34 -17.65
N GLN A 96 7.90 9.43 -18.96
CA GLN A 96 7.01 8.92 -20.01
C GLN A 96 6.95 7.40 -19.98
N GLU A 97 8.09 6.72 -19.81
CA GLU A 97 8.14 5.25 -19.65
C GLU A 97 7.34 4.80 -18.43
N LEU A 98 7.47 5.50 -17.30
CA LEU A 98 6.71 5.12 -16.10
C LEU A 98 5.19 5.28 -16.30
N VAL A 99 4.73 6.34 -16.97
CA VAL A 99 3.30 6.50 -17.31
C VAL A 99 2.83 5.38 -18.24
N ALA A 100 3.61 5.06 -19.28
CA ALA A 100 3.28 3.96 -20.19
C ALA A 100 3.18 2.61 -19.44
N MET A 101 4.13 2.32 -18.54
CA MET A 101 4.07 1.13 -17.68
C MET A 101 2.83 1.09 -16.78
N GLN A 102 2.39 2.23 -16.26
CA GLN A 102 1.16 2.30 -15.44
C GLN A 102 -0.08 1.98 -16.30
N ASP A 103 -0.16 2.50 -17.53
CA ASP A 103 -1.26 2.21 -18.46
C ASP A 103 -1.27 0.75 -18.88
N GLU A 104 -0.11 0.17 -19.19
CA GLU A 104 0.04 -1.25 -19.53
C GLU A 104 -0.37 -2.15 -18.35
N ALA A 105 0.07 -1.83 -17.13
CA ALA A 105 -0.33 -2.57 -15.93
C ALA A 105 -1.84 -2.48 -15.68
N ALA A 106 -2.46 -1.32 -15.91
CA ALA A 106 -3.90 -1.14 -15.79
C ALA A 106 -4.69 -1.97 -16.83
N ALA A 107 -4.11 -2.20 -18.02
CA ALA A 107 -4.71 -2.99 -19.10
C ALA A 107 -4.61 -4.51 -18.88
N VAL A 108 -3.81 -4.99 -17.92
CA VAL A 108 -3.70 -6.43 -17.61
C VAL A 108 -5.08 -7.04 -17.34
N TYR A 109 -5.37 -8.17 -18.00
CA TYR A 109 -6.64 -8.84 -17.90
C TYR A 109 -6.86 -9.51 -16.54
N ILE A 110 -8.07 -9.41 -15.98
CA ILE A 110 -8.49 -10.14 -14.79
C ILE A 110 -9.82 -10.84 -15.04
N LYS A 111 -9.88 -12.15 -14.78
CA LYS A 111 -11.11 -12.93 -14.89
C LYS A 111 -12.10 -12.55 -13.79
N LYS A 112 -13.41 -12.70 -14.11
CA LYS A 112 -14.50 -12.44 -13.17
C LYS A 112 -14.35 -13.24 -11.87
N GLU A 113 -13.96 -14.50 -11.96
CA GLU A 113 -13.77 -15.39 -10.80
C GLU A 113 -12.69 -14.89 -9.84
N LEU A 114 -11.67 -14.19 -10.37
CA LEU A 114 -10.62 -13.56 -9.53
C LEU A 114 -11.12 -12.27 -8.88
N VAL A 115 -11.99 -11.51 -9.56
CA VAL A 115 -12.65 -10.35 -8.95
C VAL A 115 -13.58 -10.81 -7.82
N GLU A 116 -14.34 -11.88 -8.02
CA GLU A 116 -15.19 -12.49 -7.00
C GLU A 116 -14.35 -12.99 -5.81
N TYR A 117 -13.18 -13.58 -6.07
CA TYR A 117 -12.23 -13.99 -5.03
C TYR A 117 -11.71 -12.80 -4.21
N ILE A 118 -11.33 -11.70 -4.86
CA ILE A 118 -10.95 -10.45 -4.18
C ILE A 118 -12.09 -9.96 -3.28
N VAL A 119 -13.31 -9.90 -3.80
CA VAL A 119 -14.50 -9.46 -3.05
C VAL A 119 -14.77 -10.39 -1.86
N ALA A 120 -14.60 -11.70 -2.02
CA ALA A 120 -14.75 -12.68 -0.94
C ALA A 120 -13.69 -12.48 0.17
N LEU A 121 -12.42 -12.26 -0.19
CA LEU A 121 -11.35 -11.95 0.75
C LEU A 121 -11.65 -10.66 1.55
N ILE A 122 -12.06 -9.59 0.86
CA ILE A 122 -12.45 -8.33 1.51
C ILE A 122 -13.68 -8.53 2.40
N GLY A 123 -14.68 -9.27 1.92
CA GLY A 123 -15.88 -9.64 2.69
C GLY A 123 -15.54 -10.38 3.97
N ALA A 124 -14.60 -11.32 3.92
CA ALA A 124 -14.15 -12.08 5.08
C ALA A 124 -13.52 -11.18 6.16
N THR A 125 -12.87 -10.08 5.79
CA THR A 125 -12.35 -9.10 6.77
C THR A 125 -13.46 -8.41 7.56
N ARG A 126 -14.66 -8.26 6.98
CA ARG A 126 -15.80 -7.57 7.60
C ARG A 126 -16.59 -8.46 8.56
N GLY A 127 -16.47 -9.78 8.40
CA GLY A 127 -17.15 -10.78 9.24
C GLY A 127 -16.24 -11.47 10.25
N HIS A 128 -14.97 -11.11 10.33
CA HIS A 128 -14.01 -11.78 11.19
C HIS A 128 -14.16 -11.32 12.66
N PRO A 129 -14.24 -12.26 13.67
CA PRO A 129 -14.53 -11.91 15.06
C PRO A 129 -13.47 -11.03 15.73
N LEU A 130 -12.22 -11.08 15.27
CA LEU A 130 -11.10 -10.24 15.78
C LEU A 130 -10.93 -8.93 15.02
N ILE A 131 -11.82 -8.59 14.09
CA ILE A 131 -11.79 -7.33 13.33
C ILE A 131 -13.04 -6.52 13.69
N LEU A 132 -12.83 -5.36 14.31
CA LEU A 132 -13.91 -4.42 14.63
C LEU A 132 -14.41 -3.69 13.37
N ARG A 133 -13.47 -3.33 12.47
CA ARG A 133 -13.80 -2.72 11.17
C ARG A 133 -12.91 -3.32 10.08
N GLY A 134 -13.55 -4.00 9.13
CA GLY A 134 -12.91 -4.58 7.95
C GLY A 134 -12.59 -3.56 6.86
N ALA A 135 -12.00 -4.04 5.79
CA ALA A 135 -11.55 -3.22 4.67
C ALA A 135 -12.72 -2.62 3.86
N SER A 136 -12.51 -1.40 3.35
CA SER A 136 -13.47 -0.63 2.55
C SER A 136 -13.53 -1.12 1.09
N PRO A 137 -14.53 -0.70 0.28
CA PRO A 137 -14.52 -0.95 -1.16
C PRO A 137 -13.29 -0.36 -1.89
N ARG A 138 -12.68 0.71 -1.37
CA ARG A 138 -11.40 1.25 -1.88
C ARG A 138 -10.30 0.20 -1.83
N ALA A 139 -10.26 -0.61 -0.78
CA ALA A 139 -9.31 -1.72 -0.66
C ALA A 139 -9.49 -2.77 -1.76
N THR A 140 -10.73 -3.04 -2.21
CA THR A 140 -11.00 -3.94 -3.34
C THR A 140 -10.35 -3.42 -4.62
N LEU A 141 -10.51 -2.12 -4.91
CA LEU A 141 -9.89 -1.47 -6.07
C LEU A 141 -8.36 -1.48 -5.98
N SER A 142 -7.82 -1.13 -4.81
CA SER A 142 -6.37 -1.16 -4.56
C SER A 142 -5.77 -2.56 -4.73
N LEU A 143 -6.43 -3.59 -4.19
CA LEU A 143 -5.97 -4.97 -4.33
C LEU A 143 -6.02 -5.46 -5.78
N THR A 144 -7.05 -5.06 -6.52
CA THR A 144 -7.16 -5.37 -7.95
C THR A 144 -6.03 -4.71 -8.75
N ALA A 145 -5.78 -3.43 -8.52
CA ALA A 145 -4.70 -2.70 -9.19
C ALA A 145 -3.32 -3.30 -8.87
N MET A 146 -3.07 -3.64 -7.60
CA MET A 146 -1.81 -4.26 -7.18
C MET A 146 -1.62 -5.66 -7.77
N ALA A 147 -2.67 -6.49 -7.85
CA ALA A 147 -2.59 -7.81 -8.49
C ALA A 147 -2.26 -7.70 -9.99
N LYS A 148 -2.84 -6.72 -10.70
CA LYS A 148 -2.50 -6.42 -12.09
C LYS A 148 -1.06 -5.96 -12.24
N ALA A 149 -0.59 -5.06 -11.36
CA ALA A 149 0.79 -4.57 -11.38
C ALA A 149 1.81 -5.70 -11.13
N VAL A 150 1.52 -6.63 -10.21
CA VAL A 150 2.35 -7.82 -9.97
C VAL A 150 2.41 -8.72 -11.22
N ALA A 151 1.27 -8.98 -11.87
CA ALA A 151 1.23 -9.76 -13.10
C ALA A 151 2.08 -9.10 -14.21
N TYR A 152 1.95 -7.78 -14.39
CA TYR A 152 2.72 -6.99 -15.34
C TYR A 152 4.24 -7.08 -15.09
N VAL A 153 4.68 -6.85 -13.86
CA VAL A 153 6.10 -6.93 -13.49
C VAL A 153 6.66 -8.35 -13.73
N GLN A 154 5.81 -9.37 -13.61
CA GLN A 154 6.15 -10.75 -13.94
C GLN A 154 5.96 -11.08 -15.45
N ARG A 155 5.79 -10.06 -16.30
CA ARG A 155 5.64 -10.17 -17.75
C ARG A 155 4.45 -11.04 -18.18
N ARG A 156 3.33 -10.93 -17.47
CA ARG A 156 2.06 -11.56 -17.80
C ARG A 156 1.01 -10.51 -18.13
N ASP A 157 0.16 -10.79 -19.08
CA ASP A 157 -0.98 -9.99 -19.49
C ASP A 157 -2.30 -10.40 -18.80
N TYR A 158 -2.21 -11.34 -17.84
CA TYR A 158 -3.34 -11.80 -17.03
C TYR A 158 -2.94 -12.02 -15.57
N VAL A 159 -3.91 -11.83 -14.67
CA VAL A 159 -3.78 -12.05 -13.23
C VAL A 159 -4.00 -13.51 -12.89
N VAL A 160 -3.26 -14.04 -11.91
CA VAL A 160 -3.47 -15.37 -11.31
C VAL A 160 -3.75 -15.23 -9.80
N PRO A 161 -4.34 -16.25 -9.13
CA PRO A 161 -4.66 -16.18 -7.70
C PRO A 161 -3.47 -15.78 -6.81
N LYS A 162 -2.27 -16.22 -7.19
CA LYS A 162 -1.04 -15.92 -6.44
C LYS A 162 -0.73 -14.43 -6.36
N ASP A 163 -1.02 -13.65 -7.41
CA ASP A 163 -0.79 -12.21 -7.44
C ASP A 163 -1.63 -11.49 -6.38
N ILE A 164 -2.88 -11.95 -6.20
CA ILE A 164 -3.80 -11.45 -5.18
C ILE A 164 -3.29 -11.84 -3.79
N GLN A 165 -2.91 -13.11 -3.61
CA GLN A 165 -2.47 -13.63 -2.32
C GLN A 165 -1.22 -12.94 -1.77
N VAL A 166 -0.23 -12.67 -2.64
CA VAL A 166 1.03 -12.02 -2.21
C VAL A 166 0.87 -10.55 -1.89
N THR A 167 -0.10 -9.86 -2.51
CA THR A 167 -0.36 -8.44 -2.27
C THR A 167 -1.41 -8.17 -1.19
N PHE A 168 -2.23 -9.17 -0.86
CA PHE A 168 -3.32 -9.03 0.09
C PHE A 168 -2.90 -8.47 1.45
N PRO A 169 -1.85 -8.98 2.14
CA PRO A 169 -1.43 -8.44 3.42
C PRO A 169 -0.96 -6.98 3.34
N GLN A 170 -0.16 -6.64 2.32
CA GLN A 170 0.40 -5.29 2.15
C GLN A 170 -0.67 -4.24 1.85
N VAL A 171 -1.71 -4.64 1.13
CA VAL A 171 -2.84 -3.75 0.80
C VAL A 171 -3.83 -3.64 1.94
N ILE A 172 -4.05 -4.70 2.72
CA ILE A 172 -5.17 -4.76 3.66
C ILE A 172 -4.79 -4.48 5.12
N ALA A 173 -3.60 -4.89 5.58
CA ALA A 173 -3.24 -4.85 7.00
C ALA A 173 -3.43 -3.47 7.66
N HIS A 174 -3.07 -2.38 6.96
CA HIS A 174 -3.18 -1.01 7.49
C HIS A 174 -4.59 -0.41 7.44
N ARG A 175 -5.55 -1.14 6.87
CA ARG A 175 -6.95 -0.74 6.72
C ARG A 175 -7.88 -1.39 7.74
N LEU A 176 -7.34 -2.31 8.55
CA LEU A 176 -8.11 -3.03 9.56
C LEU A 176 -8.05 -2.30 10.91
N LEU A 177 -9.20 -2.19 11.56
CA LEU A 177 -9.27 -1.89 12.98
C LEU A 177 -9.54 -3.20 13.71
N LEU A 178 -8.57 -3.65 14.51
CA LEU A 178 -8.71 -4.88 15.27
C LEU A 178 -9.61 -4.71 16.49
N ALA A 179 -10.25 -5.77 16.91
CA ALA A 179 -11.00 -5.84 18.15
C ALA A 179 -10.03 -5.91 19.35
N PRO A 180 -10.40 -5.41 20.55
CA PRO A 180 -9.56 -5.47 21.75
C PRO A 180 -9.10 -6.89 22.11
N GLU A 181 -9.90 -7.89 21.76
CA GLU A 181 -9.59 -9.32 21.98
C GLU A 181 -8.39 -9.79 21.16
N ALA A 182 -8.11 -9.17 20.00
CA ALA A 182 -6.92 -9.45 19.20
C ALA A 182 -5.66 -8.97 19.92
N ASP A 183 -5.68 -7.76 20.48
CA ASP A 183 -4.57 -7.21 21.26
C ASP A 183 -4.31 -8.05 22.53
N ALA A 184 -5.37 -8.45 23.24
CA ALA A 184 -5.27 -9.30 24.42
C ALA A 184 -4.62 -10.67 24.10
N ARG A 185 -4.79 -11.18 22.88
CA ARG A 185 -4.20 -12.43 22.38
C ARG A 185 -2.88 -12.23 21.65
N GLN A 186 -2.38 -11.00 21.52
CA GLN A 186 -1.19 -10.64 20.72
C GLN A 186 -1.28 -11.11 19.26
N ILE A 187 -2.49 -11.07 18.69
CA ILE A 187 -2.74 -11.45 17.29
C ILE A 187 -2.71 -10.17 16.43
N GLY A 188 -1.73 -10.10 15.56
CA GLY A 188 -1.59 -8.99 14.60
C GLY A 188 -2.44 -9.14 13.33
N PRO A 189 -2.60 -8.07 12.55
CA PRO A 189 -3.39 -8.10 11.32
C PRO A 189 -2.85 -9.11 10.30
N GLU A 190 -1.54 -9.30 10.21
CA GLU A 190 -0.92 -10.25 9.29
C GLU A 190 -1.33 -11.69 9.56
N GLN A 191 -1.46 -12.08 10.84
CA GLN A 191 -1.89 -13.42 11.25
C GLN A 191 -3.36 -13.67 10.88
N ILE A 192 -4.22 -12.67 11.11
CA ILE A 192 -5.64 -12.73 10.73
C ILE A 192 -5.79 -12.83 9.22
N LEU A 193 -5.03 -12.04 8.45
CA LEU A 193 -5.07 -12.07 6.99
C LEU A 193 -4.56 -13.41 6.43
N ALA A 194 -3.56 -14.02 7.07
CA ALA A 194 -3.10 -15.35 6.71
C ALA A 194 -4.16 -16.42 6.98
N GLU A 195 -4.96 -16.27 8.04
CA GLU A 195 -6.11 -17.14 8.33
C GLU A 195 -7.20 -16.98 7.25
N ILE A 196 -7.57 -15.75 6.91
CA ILE A 196 -8.56 -15.46 5.88
C ILE A 196 -8.15 -16.07 4.53
N LEU A 197 -6.86 -15.96 4.14
CA LEU A 197 -6.34 -16.57 2.92
C LEU A 197 -6.47 -18.10 2.90
N ARG A 198 -6.41 -18.75 4.06
CA ARG A 198 -6.62 -20.21 4.18
C ARG A 198 -8.09 -20.62 4.14
N GLN A 199 -8.98 -19.76 4.67
CA GLN A 199 -10.41 -20.03 4.74
C GLN A 199 -11.13 -19.76 3.41
N VAL A 200 -10.69 -18.75 2.65
CA VAL A 200 -11.31 -18.39 1.36
C VAL A 200 -10.56 -19.11 0.24
N PRO A 201 -11.17 -20.12 -0.39
CA PRO A 201 -10.49 -20.92 -1.42
C PRO A 201 -10.27 -20.08 -2.69
N ALA A 202 -9.06 -20.18 -3.24
CA ALA A 202 -8.75 -19.58 -4.54
C ALA A 202 -9.47 -20.34 -5.67
N PRO A 203 -9.97 -19.64 -6.70
CA PRO A 203 -10.59 -20.29 -7.83
C PRO A 203 -9.58 -21.13 -8.62
N ARG A 204 -10.04 -22.25 -9.15
CA ARG A 204 -9.30 -23.05 -10.16
C ARG A 204 -9.57 -22.40 -11.53
N LEU A 205 -8.53 -21.94 -12.18
CA LEU A 205 -8.59 -21.24 -13.48
C LEU A 205 -8.33 -22.20 -14.65
#